data_ae881aaa0616b1b0021de2aa00bbc508
#
_entry.id   ae881aaa0616b1b0021de2aa00bbc508
#
_cell.length_a   1.000
_cell.length_b   1.000
_cell.length_c   1.000
_cell.angle_alpha   90.00
_cell.angle_beta   90.00
_cell.angle_gamma   90.00
#
_symmetry.space_group_name_H-M   'P 1'
#
loop_
_entity.id
_entity.type
_entity.pdbx_description
1 polymer ?
#
loop_
_entity_poly.entity_id
_entity_poly.type
_entity_poly.pdbx_seq_one_letter_code
_entity_poly.pdbx_strand_id
1 'polypeptide(L)'
;MTFAPRTWVVGEVVTAALLNQEIRDQFNTFFGAWTDYSGTFVWGAEVGSQPAIGNGTIVARYLKVGRTVDYLHRITMGSTTTYGDGGGTPSAANYYFSLPVAPSSTWSGHRSQTVVWRDDSASLNQIGVGVVSTVNHANGSLRQISTPGTASAPFWDSVAPFASLAASDVFYHQGRYEAAA
;
A
#
# COMPACT_ATOMS: atom_id res chain seq x y z
N MET A 1 -4.51 -16.65 -7.95
CA MET A 1 -5.42 -17.84 -7.92
C MET A 1 -6.37 -17.62 -6.74
N THR A 2 -7.65 -17.94 -6.87
CA THR A 2 -8.63 -17.78 -5.79
C THR A 2 -8.79 -19.11 -5.10
N PHE A 3 -8.80 -19.14 -3.76
CA PHE A 3 -9.14 -20.34 -2.99
C PHE A 3 -10.60 -20.71 -3.29
N ALA A 4 -10.80 -21.84 -3.94
CA ALA A 4 -12.11 -22.34 -4.37
C ALA A 4 -12.16 -23.86 -4.16
N PRO A 5 -12.43 -24.31 -2.93
CA PRO A 5 -12.50 -25.74 -2.62
C PRO A 5 -13.64 -26.39 -3.39
N ARG A 6 -13.37 -27.58 -3.90
CA ARG A 6 -14.31 -28.40 -4.64
C ARG A 6 -15.16 -29.24 -3.69
N THR A 7 -16.40 -29.53 -4.11
CA THR A 7 -17.22 -30.57 -3.46
C THR A 7 -17.00 -31.91 -4.19
N TRP A 8 -16.55 -32.93 -3.47
CA TRP A 8 -16.33 -34.27 -3.98
C TRP A 8 -17.63 -35.06 -4.07
N VAL A 9 -17.75 -35.87 -5.09
CA VAL A 9 -18.95 -36.70 -5.35
C VAL A 9 -18.61 -38.16 -5.12
N VAL A 10 -19.55 -38.91 -4.56
CA VAL A 10 -19.38 -40.37 -4.32
C VAL A 10 -19.14 -41.10 -5.66
N GLY A 11 -18.07 -41.92 -5.71
CA GLY A 11 -17.68 -42.65 -6.90
C GLY A 11 -16.77 -41.86 -7.86
N GLU A 12 -16.39 -40.63 -7.53
CA GLU A 12 -15.47 -39.86 -8.35
C GLU A 12 -14.06 -40.44 -8.34
N VAL A 13 -13.44 -40.52 -9.52
CA VAL A 13 -12.06 -40.98 -9.64
C VAL A 13 -11.11 -39.83 -9.33
N VAL A 14 -10.32 -39.99 -8.28
CA VAL A 14 -9.31 -39.04 -7.88
C VAL A 14 -8.08 -39.19 -8.77
N THR A 15 -7.82 -38.22 -9.62
CA THR A 15 -6.62 -38.17 -10.47
C THR A 15 -5.51 -37.33 -9.84
N ALA A 16 -4.26 -37.55 -10.26
CA ALA A 16 -3.14 -36.72 -9.82
C ALA A 16 -3.35 -35.23 -10.19
N ALA A 17 -3.99 -34.95 -11.33
CA ALA A 17 -4.30 -33.56 -11.73
C ALA A 17 -5.29 -32.92 -10.75
N LEU A 18 -6.33 -33.61 -10.33
CA LEU A 18 -7.29 -33.14 -9.33
C LEU A 18 -6.65 -32.93 -7.98
N LEU A 19 -5.81 -33.85 -7.50
CA LEU A 19 -5.08 -33.66 -6.24
C LEU A 19 -4.14 -32.47 -6.29
N ASN A 20 -3.44 -32.27 -7.40
CA ASN A 20 -2.59 -31.10 -7.58
C ASN A 20 -3.40 -29.81 -7.54
N GLN A 21 -4.55 -29.75 -8.20
CA GLN A 21 -5.42 -28.57 -8.20
C GLN A 21 -6.03 -28.30 -6.83
N GLU A 22 -6.59 -29.31 -6.18
CA GLU A 22 -7.37 -29.13 -4.96
C GLU A 22 -6.52 -29.07 -3.68
N ILE A 23 -5.31 -29.59 -3.71
CA ILE A 23 -4.41 -29.58 -2.55
C ILE A 23 -3.21 -28.67 -2.80
N ARG A 24 -2.30 -29.06 -3.71
CA ARG A 24 -1.05 -28.32 -3.92
C ARG A 24 -1.29 -26.86 -4.29
N ASP A 25 -2.17 -26.59 -5.24
CA ASP A 25 -2.36 -25.25 -5.79
C ASP A 25 -3.16 -24.37 -4.81
N GLN A 26 -4.06 -24.98 -4.01
CA GLN A 26 -4.74 -24.28 -2.94
C GLN A 26 -3.75 -23.91 -1.80
N PHE A 27 -2.88 -24.85 -1.39
CA PHE A 27 -1.82 -24.55 -0.41
C PHE A 27 -0.84 -23.50 -0.90
N ASN A 28 -0.49 -23.51 -2.18
CA ASN A 28 0.34 -22.48 -2.78
C ASN A 28 -0.27 -21.06 -2.69
N THR A 29 -1.59 -20.95 -2.58
CA THR A 29 -2.25 -19.66 -2.33
C THR A 29 -1.90 -19.10 -0.96
N PHE A 30 -1.69 -19.97 0.05
CA PHE A 30 -1.32 -19.56 1.41
C PHE A 30 0.19 -19.29 1.56
N PHE A 31 1.02 -20.07 0.86
CA PHE A 31 2.49 -20.07 1.01
C PHE A 31 3.21 -19.51 -0.22
N GLY A 32 2.46 -18.91 -1.15
CA GLY A 32 3.01 -18.33 -2.36
C GLY A 32 3.95 -17.15 -2.11
N ALA A 33 4.79 -16.88 -3.07
CA ALA A 33 5.65 -15.69 -3.04
C ALA A 33 4.81 -14.41 -3.07
N TRP A 34 5.32 -13.35 -2.43
CA TRP A 34 4.76 -12.02 -2.54
C TRP A 34 4.75 -11.56 -4.00
N THR A 35 3.61 -11.02 -4.43
CA THR A 35 3.47 -10.46 -5.77
C THR A 35 4.07 -9.07 -5.81
N ASP A 36 4.98 -8.84 -6.74
CA ASP A 36 5.55 -7.52 -7.00
C ASP A 36 4.58 -6.71 -7.88
N TYR A 37 4.26 -5.48 -7.48
CA TYR A 37 3.48 -4.53 -8.27
C TYR A 37 4.14 -3.15 -8.34
N SER A 38 5.45 -3.08 -8.09
CA SER A 38 6.23 -1.84 -8.11
C SER A 38 6.07 -1.07 -9.42
N GLY A 39 5.92 -1.80 -10.55
CA GLY A 39 5.74 -1.18 -11.88
C GLY A 39 4.37 -0.51 -12.12
N THR A 40 3.37 -0.82 -11.32
CA THR A 40 2.02 -0.23 -11.38
C THR A 40 1.68 0.58 -10.15
N PHE A 41 2.60 0.66 -9.20
CA PHE A 41 2.44 1.45 -7.99
C PHE A 41 2.44 2.94 -8.32
N VAL A 42 1.52 3.67 -7.71
CA VAL A 42 1.40 5.14 -7.87
C VAL A 42 1.61 5.80 -6.51
N TRP A 43 2.57 6.70 -6.45
CA TRP A 43 2.65 7.75 -5.46
C TRP A 43 2.09 9.01 -6.10
N GLY A 44 1.03 9.56 -5.55
CA GLY A 44 0.33 10.72 -6.10
C GLY A 44 0.01 11.78 -5.06
N ALA A 45 -0.42 12.92 -5.53
CA ALA A 45 -0.99 13.99 -4.72
C ALA A 45 -2.47 14.20 -5.09
N GLU A 46 -3.31 14.50 -4.11
CA GLU A 46 -4.76 14.68 -4.33
C GLU A 46 -5.07 15.90 -5.20
N VAL A 47 -4.26 16.94 -5.09
CA VAL A 47 -4.35 18.17 -5.89
C VAL A 47 -2.96 18.70 -6.21
N GLY A 48 -2.85 19.53 -7.24
CA GLY A 48 -1.60 20.15 -7.65
C GLY A 48 -0.73 19.26 -8.54
N SER A 49 0.55 19.60 -8.66
CA SER A 49 1.52 18.83 -9.45
C SER A 49 1.83 17.50 -8.77
N GLN A 50 1.93 16.45 -9.57
CA GLN A 50 2.16 15.10 -9.09
C GLN A 50 3.63 14.88 -8.73
N PRO A 51 3.92 14.11 -7.66
CA PRO A 51 5.28 13.68 -7.38
C PRO A 51 5.77 12.71 -8.47
N ALA A 52 7.07 12.72 -8.71
CA ALA A 52 7.71 11.75 -9.60
C ALA A 52 8.97 11.19 -8.96
N ILE A 53 9.11 9.89 -8.97
CA ILE A 53 10.20 9.18 -8.27
C ILE A 53 11.59 9.49 -8.87
N GLY A 54 11.67 9.87 -10.14
CA GLY A 54 12.94 10.15 -10.80
C GLY A 54 13.87 8.93 -10.78
N ASN A 55 15.09 9.13 -10.30
CA ASN A 55 16.07 8.05 -10.10
C ASN A 55 15.96 7.36 -8.71
N GLY A 56 14.92 7.64 -7.94
CA GLY A 56 14.60 6.90 -6.72
C GLY A 56 14.12 5.48 -7.03
N THR A 57 13.77 4.73 -6.00
CA THR A 57 13.32 3.34 -6.13
C THR A 57 12.01 3.10 -5.42
N ILE A 58 11.18 2.26 -6.04
CA ILE A 58 9.94 1.76 -5.46
C ILE A 58 10.02 0.25 -5.34
N VAL A 59 9.71 -0.27 -4.16
CA VAL A 59 9.45 -1.69 -3.92
C VAL A 59 8.05 -1.78 -3.34
N ALA A 60 7.12 -2.35 -4.10
CA ALA A 60 5.76 -2.53 -3.67
C ALA A 60 5.34 -3.99 -3.88
N ARG A 61 4.98 -4.67 -2.80
CA ARG A 61 4.65 -6.10 -2.82
C ARG A 61 3.43 -6.39 -1.98
N TYR A 62 2.71 -7.42 -2.33
CA TYR A 62 1.56 -7.89 -1.56
C TYR A 62 1.41 -9.40 -1.60
N LEU A 63 0.71 -9.92 -0.61
CA LEU A 63 0.18 -11.28 -0.57
C LEU A 63 -1.33 -11.21 -0.37
N LYS A 64 -2.09 -11.91 -1.21
CA LYS A 64 -3.55 -12.00 -1.09
C LYS A 64 -3.96 -13.43 -0.80
N VAL A 65 -4.64 -13.63 0.32
CA VAL A 65 -5.24 -14.92 0.72
C VAL A 65 -6.74 -14.70 0.92
N GLY A 66 -7.55 -15.25 0.06
CA GLY A 66 -8.97 -14.97 0.03
C GLY A 66 -9.23 -13.46 -0.17
N ARG A 67 -9.88 -12.82 0.80
CA ARG A 67 -10.11 -11.37 0.82
C ARG A 67 -9.07 -10.60 1.62
N THR A 68 -8.18 -11.29 2.33
CA THR A 68 -7.12 -10.63 3.10
C THR A 68 -5.96 -10.26 2.20
N VAL A 69 -5.55 -9.00 2.26
CA VAL A 69 -4.39 -8.47 1.55
C VAL A 69 -3.39 -7.95 2.57
N ASP A 70 -2.22 -8.59 2.63
CA ASP A 70 -1.05 -8.04 3.30
C ASP A 70 -0.21 -7.31 2.27
N TYR A 71 0.30 -6.12 2.59
CA TYR A 71 1.13 -5.34 1.66
C TYR A 71 2.30 -4.66 2.37
N LEU A 72 3.32 -4.38 1.60
CA LEU A 72 4.42 -3.52 1.99
C LEU A 72 4.83 -2.62 0.82
N HIS A 73 5.19 -1.37 1.14
CA HIS A 73 5.81 -0.43 0.22
C HIS A 73 7.08 0.12 0.85
N ARG A 74 8.10 0.27 0.01
CA ARG A 74 9.30 1.04 0.32
C ARG A 74 9.58 1.96 -0.85
N ILE A 75 9.57 3.26 -0.59
CA ILE A 75 9.86 4.29 -1.58
C ILE A 75 11.12 5.01 -1.10
N THR A 76 12.20 4.90 -1.85
CA THR A 76 13.45 5.60 -1.55
C THR A 76 13.61 6.74 -2.53
N MET A 77 13.73 7.95 -2.03
CA MET A 77 13.90 9.16 -2.82
C MET A 77 15.27 9.21 -3.48
N GLY A 78 15.32 9.61 -4.73
CA GLY A 78 16.56 9.84 -5.45
C GLY A 78 16.90 11.32 -5.57
N SER A 79 18.06 11.63 -6.14
CA SER A 79 18.50 13.01 -6.35
C SER A 79 17.69 13.78 -7.41
N THR A 80 16.93 13.06 -8.25
CA THR A 80 16.03 13.66 -9.26
C THR A 80 14.56 13.44 -8.95
N THR A 81 14.24 12.97 -7.74
CA THR A 81 12.85 12.87 -7.29
C THR A 81 12.24 14.26 -7.16
N THR A 82 11.04 14.43 -7.70
CA THR A 82 10.23 15.63 -7.51
C THR A 82 9.06 15.33 -6.60
N TYR A 83 8.81 16.22 -5.67
CA TYR A 83 7.84 15.98 -4.59
C TYR A 83 6.45 16.53 -4.92
N GLY A 84 6.29 17.13 -6.11
CA GLY A 84 5.04 17.76 -6.51
C GLY A 84 4.70 18.96 -5.63
N ASP A 85 3.50 19.51 -5.82
CA ASP A 85 3.00 20.62 -5.00
C ASP A 85 2.42 20.16 -3.68
N GLY A 86 2.78 18.98 -3.19
CA GLY A 86 2.24 18.37 -1.97
C GLY A 86 1.97 19.35 -0.83
N GLY A 87 1.23 20.43 -1.10
CA GLY A 87 0.78 21.36 -0.11
C GLY A 87 1.31 22.77 -0.18
N GLY A 88 0.81 23.57 -1.10
CA GLY A 88 0.85 25.03 -0.93
C GLY A 88 -0.03 25.53 0.23
N THR A 89 -0.89 24.67 0.77
CA THR A 89 -1.69 24.91 1.99
C THR A 89 -1.89 23.61 2.74
N PRO A 90 -1.77 23.58 4.08
CA PRO A 90 -1.80 22.37 4.90
C PRO A 90 -3.06 21.51 4.82
N SER A 91 -3.97 21.79 3.94
CA SER A 91 -5.28 21.13 3.88
C SER A 91 -5.68 20.56 2.54
N ALA A 92 -4.85 20.68 1.48
CA ALA A 92 -5.36 20.43 0.14
C ALA A 92 -4.56 19.44 -0.74
N ALA A 93 -3.33 19.09 -0.41
CA ALA A 93 -2.48 18.30 -1.31
C ALA A 93 -1.82 17.11 -0.62
N ASN A 94 -2.65 16.27 -0.02
CA ASN A 94 -2.18 15.07 0.66
C ASN A 94 -1.60 14.07 -0.32
N TYR A 95 -0.51 13.43 0.05
CA TYR A 95 -0.03 12.27 -0.67
C TYR A 95 -0.98 11.08 -0.51
N TYR A 96 -1.11 10.34 -1.60
CA TYR A 96 -1.71 9.02 -1.58
C TYR A 96 -0.79 7.99 -2.26
N PHE A 97 -0.92 6.75 -1.87
CA PHE A 97 -0.15 5.62 -2.37
C PHE A 97 -1.14 4.55 -2.82
N SER A 98 -1.05 4.11 -4.07
CA SER A 98 -1.99 3.12 -4.59
C SER A 98 -1.89 1.79 -3.84
N LEU A 99 -3.04 1.16 -3.64
CA LEU A 99 -3.13 -0.19 -3.12
C LEU A 99 -3.07 -1.21 -4.26
N PRO A 100 -2.59 -2.44 -4.02
CA PRO A 100 -2.50 -3.46 -5.06
C PRO A 100 -3.87 -3.98 -5.53
N VAL A 101 -4.85 -3.99 -4.63
CA VAL A 101 -6.20 -4.50 -4.85
C VAL A 101 -7.18 -3.57 -4.18
N ALA A 102 -8.33 -3.33 -4.81
CA ALA A 102 -9.35 -2.45 -4.24
C ALA A 102 -9.81 -2.95 -2.86
N PRO A 103 -9.80 -2.09 -1.84
CA PRO A 103 -10.29 -2.45 -0.52
C PRO A 103 -11.82 -2.56 -0.52
N SER A 104 -12.35 -3.37 0.38
CA SER A 104 -13.78 -3.38 0.70
C SER A 104 -14.21 -1.98 1.17
N SER A 105 -15.43 -1.56 0.80
CA SER A 105 -15.97 -0.28 1.23
C SER A 105 -16.03 -0.12 2.75
N THR A 106 -16.16 -1.23 3.48
CA THR A 106 -16.12 -1.25 4.95
C THR A 106 -14.76 -0.89 5.53
N TRP A 107 -13.68 -1.00 4.73
CA TRP A 107 -12.33 -0.61 5.14
C TRP A 107 -11.97 0.83 4.80
N SER A 108 -12.81 1.53 4.07
CA SER A 108 -12.59 2.96 3.78
C SER A 108 -12.60 3.79 5.05
N GLY A 109 -11.54 4.56 5.28
CA GLY A 109 -11.37 5.35 6.49
C GLY A 109 -10.72 4.62 7.67
N HIS A 110 -10.45 3.31 7.56
CA HIS A 110 -9.75 2.57 8.62
C HIS A 110 -8.30 3.06 8.78
N ARG A 111 -7.94 3.34 10.04
CA ARG A 111 -6.65 3.91 10.47
C ARG A 111 -5.84 2.87 11.22
N SER A 112 -5.38 1.83 10.53
CA SER A 112 -4.72 0.69 11.16
C SER A 112 -3.40 0.31 10.49
N GLN A 113 -2.99 1.05 9.47
CA GLN A 113 -1.77 0.75 8.73
C GLN A 113 -0.58 1.45 9.36
N THR A 114 0.56 0.79 9.42
CA THR A 114 1.81 1.42 9.89
C THR A 114 2.47 2.14 8.73
N VAL A 115 2.78 3.42 8.95
CA VAL A 115 3.55 4.24 8.04
C VAL A 115 4.74 4.85 8.77
N VAL A 116 5.89 4.83 8.13
CA VAL A 116 7.11 5.42 8.67
C VAL A 116 7.75 6.24 7.57
N TRP A 117 8.13 7.46 7.89
CA TRP A 117 9.08 8.20 7.10
C TRP A 117 10.42 8.26 7.84
N ARG A 118 11.47 7.84 7.15
CA ARG A 118 12.85 8.02 7.57
C ARG A 118 13.43 9.22 6.83
N ASP A 119 13.77 10.25 7.59
CA ASP A 119 14.63 11.34 7.14
C ASP A 119 16.08 10.88 7.30
N ASP A 120 16.75 10.62 6.18
CA ASP A 120 18.12 10.12 6.19
C ASP A 120 19.11 11.19 6.63
N SER A 121 18.88 12.45 6.24
CA SER A 121 19.75 13.58 6.54
C SER A 121 19.79 13.94 8.02
N ALA A 122 18.64 13.85 8.67
CA ALA A 122 18.52 14.13 10.11
C ALA A 122 18.64 12.87 10.97
N SER A 123 18.72 11.68 10.37
CA SER A 123 18.70 10.37 11.06
C SER A 123 17.46 10.21 11.96
N LEU A 124 16.33 10.75 11.53
CA LEU A 124 15.07 10.73 12.25
C LEU A 124 14.09 9.73 11.61
N ASN A 125 13.28 9.09 12.44
CA ASN A 125 12.14 8.32 11.99
C ASN A 125 10.86 8.94 12.55
N GLN A 126 9.91 9.15 11.66
CA GLN A 126 8.58 9.61 12.02
C GLN A 126 7.58 8.49 11.76
N ILE A 127 6.81 8.17 12.78
CA ILE A 127 5.81 7.11 12.72
C ILE A 127 4.44 7.77 12.61
N GLY A 128 3.67 7.31 11.68
CA GLY A 128 2.29 7.74 11.49
C GLY A 128 1.35 6.56 11.28
N VAL A 129 0.11 6.88 11.00
CA VAL A 129 -0.93 5.91 10.73
C VAL A 129 -1.41 6.07 9.29
N GLY A 130 -1.49 4.97 8.58
CA GLY A 130 -2.07 4.93 7.24
C GLY A 130 -3.58 4.77 7.31
N VAL A 131 -4.28 5.52 6.47
CA VAL A 131 -5.72 5.46 6.27
C VAL A 131 -6.00 4.81 4.93
N VAL A 132 -6.69 3.68 4.94
CA VAL A 132 -7.16 3.02 3.72
C VAL A 132 -8.32 3.84 3.14
N SER A 133 -8.28 4.08 1.85
CA SER A 133 -9.31 4.84 1.12
C SER A 133 -9.70 4.10 -0.16
N THR A 134 -10.97 4.19 -0.55
CA THR A 134 -11.49 3.70 -1.84
C THR A 134 -11.41 4.74 -2.95
N VAL A 135 -10.88 5.92 -2.65
CA VAL A 135 -10.76 7.05 -3.60
C VAL A 135 -9.29 7.30 -3.98
N ASN A 136 -9.07 8.22 -4.90
CA ASN A 136 -7.78 8.69 -5.42
C ASN A 136 -7.06 7.74 -6.37
N HIS A 137 -7.38 6.45 -6.39
CA HIS A 137 -6.83 5.48 -7.34
C HIS A 137 -7.84 4.37 -7.62
N ALA A 138 -7.81 3.78 -8.82
CA ALA A 138 -8.75 2.73 -9.24
C ALA A 138 -8.79 1.52 -8.27
N ASN A 139 -7.64 1.14 -7.72
CA ASN A 139 -7.52 0.09 -6.71
C ASN A 139 -7.61 0.61 -5.27
N GLY A 140 -8.07 1.86 -5.06
CA GLY A 140 -7.99 2.51 -3.76
C GLY A 140 -6.59 2.98 -3.40
N SER A 141 -6.48 3.64 -2.27
CA SER A 141 -5.23 4.29 -1.85
C SER A 141 -4.99 4.19 -0.35
N LEU A 142 -3.72 4.32 0.02
CA LEU A 142 -3.28 4.59 1.39
C LEU A 142 -2.93 6.07 1.51
N ARG A 143 -3.47 6.74 2.53
CA ARG A 143 -3.09 8.10 2.93
C ARG A 143 -2.38 8.05 4.26
N GLN A 144 -1.44 8.94 4.48
CA GLN A 144 -0.67 9.01 5.72
C GLN A 144 -1.18 10.15 6.59
N ILE A 145 -1.30 9.90 7.88
CA ILE A 145 -1.57 10.94 8.88
C ILE A 145 -0.52 10.88 9.98
N SER A 146 -0.22 12.03 10.57
CA SER A 146 0.62 12.10 11.76
C SER A 146 -0.02 11.36 12.92
N THR A 147 0.78 11.00 13.93
CA THR A 147 0.34 10.25 15.11
C THR A 147 -0.88 10.91 15.75
N PRO A 148 -1.92 10.15 16.14
CA PRO A 148 -3.11 10.69 16.76
C PRO A 148 -2.79 11.34 18.11
N GLY A 149 -3.22 12.54 18.31
CA GLY A 149 -3.03 13.28 19.58
C GLY A 149 -3.50 14.71 19.50
N THR A 150 -3.67 15.25 18.29
CA THR A 150 -4.23 16.56 18.05
C THR A 150 -5.55 16.46 17.28
N ALA A 151 -6.49 17.32 17.54
CA ALA A 151 -7.83 17.30 16.94
C ALA A 151 -7.84 17.39 15.40
N SER A 152 -6.71 17.67 14.79
CA SER A 152 -6.50 17.70 13.34
C SER A 152 -5.09 17.22 13.03
N ALA A 153 -4.84 15.90 13.05
CA ALA A 153 -3.62 15.34 12.53
C ALA A 153 -3.56 15.59 11.01
N PRO A 154 -2.63 16.40 10.50
CA PRO A 154 -2.55 16.67 9.07
C PRO A 154 -2.16 15.38 8.33
N PHE A 155 -2.67 15.23 7.13
CA PHE A 155 -2.14 14.24 6.20
C PHE A 155 -0.73 14.62 5.78
N TRP A 156 0.08 13.64 5.47
CA TRP A 156 1.43 13.90 5.00
C TRP A 156 1.42 14.43 3.57
N ASP A 157 2.22 15.44 3.36
CA ASP A 157 2.47 16.10 2.08
C ASP A 157 3.95 16.48 1.96
N SER A 158 4.33 17.31 1.01
CA SER A 158 5.72 17.75 0.83
C SER A 158 6.23 18.69 1.91
N VAL A 159 5.36 19.21 2.77
CA VAL A 159 5.67 20.23 3.77
C VAL A 159 5.39 19.73 5.19
N ALA A 160 4.42 18.86 5.36
CA ALA A 160 3.99 18.35 6.67
C ALA A 160 4.10 16.82 6.73
N PRO A 161 4.46 16.27 7.88
CA PRO A 161 4.81 16.91 9.15
C PRO A 161 6.24 17.44 9.22
N PHE A 162 6.99 17.46 8.13
CA PHE A 162 8.41 17.74 8.07
C PHE A 162 8.75 18.80 7.04
N ALA A 163 9.84 19.49 7.31
CA ALA A 163 10.23 20.68 6.60
C ALA A 163 10.68 20.46 5.14
N SER A 164 11.12 19.28 4.76
CA SER A 164 11.48 18.95 3.36
C SER A 164 11.82 17.47 3.19
N LEU A 165 11.28 16.86 2.14
CA LEU A 165 11.76 15.59 1.62
C LEU A 165 13.10 15.82 0.88
N ALA A 166 14.02 14.87 0.99
CA ALA A 166 15.33 14.94 0.37
C ALA A 166 15.71 13.59 -0.28
N ALA A 167 16.79 13.59 -1.04
CA ALA A 167 17.38 12.35 -1.54
C ALA A 167 17.78 11.43 -0.39
N SER A 168 17.62 10.14 -0.57
CA SER A 168 17.82 9.06 0.41
C SER A 168 16.75 8.94 1.48
N ASP A 169 15.80 9.85 1.58
CA ASP A 169 14.64 9.67 2.44
C ASP A 169 13.81 8.46 2.01
N VAL A 170 13.16 7.82 2.97
CA VAL A 170 12.43 6.59 2.71
C VAL A 170 11.04 6.62 3.35
N PHE A 171 10.01 6.34 2.54
CA PHE A 171 8.71 5.95 3.06
C PHE A 171 8.63 4.43 3.19
N TYR A 172 8.19 3.97 4.35
CA TYR A 172 7.84 2.57 4.61
C TYR A 172 6.37 2.49 4.97
N HIS A 173 5.64 1.64 4.28
CA HIS A 173 4.25 1.35 4.57
C HIS A 173 4.07 -0.15 4.64
N GLN A 174 3.35 -0.58 5.67
CA GLN A 174 2.91 -1.97 5.76
C GLN A 174 1.55 -2.05 6.42
N GLY A 175 0.80 -3.04 6.03
CA GLY A 175 -0.49 -3.25 6.65
C GLY A 175 -1.28 -4.39 6.03
N ARG A 176 -2.49 -4.51 6.55
CA ARG A 176 -3.46 -5.51 6.14
C ARG A 176 -4.82 -4.87 5.96
N TYR A 177 -5.54 -5.28 4.94
CA TYR A 177 -6.93 -4.87 4.73
C TYR A 177 -7.73 -5.99 4.04
N GLU A 178 -9.05 -5.82 4.03
CA GLU A 178 -9.94 -6.70 3.30
C GLU A 178 -10.18 -6.15 1.87
N ALA A 179 -9.97 -6.98 0.87
CA ALA A 179 -10.27 -6.64 -0.52
C ALA A 179 -11.78 -6.57 -0.78
N ALA A 180 -12.17 -5.80 -1.77
CA ALA A 180 -13.51 -5.87 -2.34
C ALA A 180 -13.83 -7.30 -2.81
N ALA A 181 -15.12 -7.64 -2.82
CA ALA A 181 -15.61 -8.94 -3.26
C ALA A 181 -15.43 -9.14 -4.77
#